data_24ae32856cfdfa848a72fa87a86ffe62
#
_entry.id   24ae32856cfdfa848a72fa87a86ffe62
#
_cell.length_a   1.000
_cell.length_b   1.000
_cell.length_c   1.000
_cell.angle_alpha   90.00
_cell.angle_beta   90.00
_cell.angle_gamma   90.00
#
_symmetry.space_group_name_H-M   'P 1'
#
loop_
_entity.id
_entity.type
_entity.pdbx_description
1 polymer ?
#
loop_
_entity_poly.entity_id
_entity_poly.type
_entity_poly.pdbx_seq_one_letter_code
_entity_poly.pdbx_strand_id
1 'polypeptide(L)'
;MNKQEQLDQLNKKMLACSQCVLRKTCKQVVPGEGPADAEIMFIGEGPGKKEDELGRPFVGAAGKFLEEMLATIKLKRDQVCIANVVKCRPPQNRDPLPEEVTACWPWLLEQIKIIQPKLIVTLGRHSMERFLPGQKISQVHGRAMRREVEGIGKQVFYTLYHPAAALYNGSMREVLIKDFKRIPKIIEKIKSEA
;
A
#
# COMPACT_ATOMS: atom_id res chain seq x y z
N MET A 1 -1.75 -24.73 7.16
CA MET A 1 -1.35 -23.37 7.59
C MET A 1 -2.49 -22.41 7.33
N ASN A 2 -2.92 -21.66 8.33
CA ASN A 2 -3.90 -20.58 8.12
C ASN A 2 -3.25 -19.35 7.45
N LYS A 3 -4.06 -18.36 7.00
CA LYS A 3 -3.55 -17.17 6.31
C LYS A 3 -2.55 -16.36 7.16
N GLN A 4 -2.79 -16.26 8.47
CA GLN A 4 -1.90 -15.50 9.37
C GLN A 4 -0.54 -16.18 9.49
N GLU A 5 -0.51 -17.49 9.67
CA GLU A 5 0.75 -18.27 9.71
C GLU A 5 1.54 -18.14 8.40
N GLN A 6 0.85 -18.13 7.24
CA GLN A 6 1.49 -17.93 5.94
C GLN A 6 2.09 -16.52 5.83
N LEU A 7 1.33 -15.48 6.24
CA LEU A 7 1.80 -14.10 6.22
C LEU A 7 3.00 -13.89 7.16
N ASP A 8 2.96 -14.48 8.35
CA ASP A 8 4.05 -14.38 9.32
C ASP A 8 5.32 -15.07 8.81
N GLN A 9 5.19 -16.22 8.14
CA GLN A 9 6.35 -16.87 7.51
C GLN A 9 6.90 -16.05 6.35
N LEU A 10 6.03 -15.43 5.52
CA LEU A 10 6.44 -14.55 4.46
C LEU A 10 7.18 -13.34 5.01
N ASN A 11 6.66 -12.72 6.08
CA ASN A 11 7.30 -11.59 6.75
C ASN A 11 8.69 -11.96 7.29
N LYS A 12 8.85 -13.12 7.91
CA LYS A 12 10.17 -13.63 8.35
C LYS A 12 11.16 -13.76 7.19
N LYS A 13 10.72 -14.27 6.03
CA LYS A 13 11.56 -14.36 4.83
C LYS A 13 11.92 -12.97 4.29
N MET A 14 10.98 -12.01 4.29
CA MET A 14 11.25 -10.63 3.88
C MET A 14 12.29 -9.95 4.77
N LEU A 15 12.24 -10.16 6.08
CA LEU A 15 13.23 -9.59 7.02
C LEU A 15 14.66 -10.05 6.70
N ALA A 16 14.83 -11.25 6.16
CA ALA A 16 16.12 -11.82 5.74
C ALA A 16 16.48 -11.51 4.26
N CYS A 17 15.66 -10.72 3.55
CA CYS A 17 15.84 -10.44 2.13
C CYS A 17 17.14 -9.69 1.85
N SER A 18 17.84 -10.09 0.78
CA SER A 18 19.08 -9.44 0.28
C SER A 18 19.07 -9.22 -1.24
N GLN A 19 17.89 -9.19 -1.87
CA GLN A 19 17.73 -9.28 -3.32
C GLN A 19 18.08 -7.99 -4.09
N CYS A 20 18.17 -6.82 -3.43
CA CYS A 20 18.49 -5.57 -4.11
C CYS A 20 19.40 -4.66 -3.27
N VAL A 21 19.91 -3.62 -3.92
CA VAL A 21 20.86 -2.66 -3.32
C VAL A 21 20.26 -1.89 -2.15
N LEU A 22 18.93 -1.69 -2.08
CA LEU A 22 18.29 -0.99 -0.98
C LEU A 22 18.54 -1.65 0.37
N ARG A 23 18.75 -2.98 0.40
CA ARG A 23 19.03 -3.70 1.64
C ARG A 23 20.35 -3.26 2.29
N LYS A 24 21.29 -2.77 1.48
CA LYS A 24 22.60 -2.30 1.98
C LYS A 24 22.53 -0.92 2.64
N THR A 25 21.48 -0.16 2.36
CA THR A 25 21.35 1.25 2.79
C THR A 25 20.21 1.48 3.78
N CYS A 26 19.21 0.60 3.83
CA CYS A 26 18.13 0.69 4.82
C CYS A 26 18.58 0.13 6.18
N LYS A 27 18.00 0.67 7.26
CA LYS A 27 18.20 0.14 8.62
C LYS A 27 17.56 -1.22 8.76
N GLN A 28 16.30 -1.34 8.31
CA GLN A 28 15.59 -2.60 8.36
C GLN A 28 14.53 -2.70 7.23
N VAL A 29 14.14 -3.92 6.96
CA VAL A 29 13.02 -4.21 6.05
C VAL A 29 11.71 -3.84 6.74
N VAL A 30 10.77 -3.28 5.99
CA VAL A 30 9.41 -2.95 6.42
C VAL A 30 8.43 -3.83 5.66
N PRO A 31 8.08 -5.02 6.16
CA PRO A 31 7.22 -5.96 5.42
C PRO A 31 5.84 -5.41 5.12
N GLY A 32 5.27 -4.70 6.07
CA GLY A 32 3.88 -4.26 6.12
C GLY A 32 3.26 -4.66 7.45
N GLU A 33 2.01 -4.25 7.68
CA GLU A 33 1.26 -4.65 8.88
C GLU A 33 -0.24 -4.75 8.59
N GLY A 34 -0.96 -5.47 9.43
CA GLY A 34 -2.39 -5.70 9.36
C GLY A 34 -2.74 -7.17 9.36
N PRO A 35 -4.03 -7.50 9.54
CA PRO A 35 -4.50 -8.88 9.60
C PRO A 35 -4.46 -9.55 8.22
N ALA A 36 -4.23 -10.86 8.21
CA ALA A 36 -4.13 -11.65 6.98
C ALA A 36 -5.49 -11.86 6.27
N ASP A 37 -6.59 -11.48 6.89
CA ASP A 37 -7.95 -11.50 6.36
C ASP A 37 -8.51 -10.10 6.06
N ALA A 38 -7.64 -9.08 6.00
CA ALA A 38 -8.03 -7.71 5.71
C ALA A 38 -8.78 -7.60 4.36
N GLU A 39 -9.98 -7.02 4.39
CA GLU A 39 -10.75 -6.76 3.15
C GLU A 39 -10.15 -5.64 2.31
N ILE A 40 -9.40 -4.72 2.92
CA ILE A 40 -8.79 -3.56 2.28
C ILE A 40 -7.28 -3.58 2.50
N MET A 41 -6.53 -3.46 1.40
CA MET A 41 -5.08 -3.32 1.45
C MET A 41 -4.65 -1.97 0.88
N PHE A 42 -3.98 -1.17 1.70
CA PHE A 42 -3.36 0.09 1.28
C PHE A 42 -1.92 -0.15 0.87
N ILE A 43 -1.54 0.34 -0.32
CA ILE A 43 -0.20 0.13 -0.87
C ILE A 43 0.41 1.48 -1.23
N GLY A 44 1.46 1.87 -0.51
CA GLY A 44 2.31 3.02 -0.82
C GLY A 44 3.50 2.65 -1.69
N GLU A 45 4.42 3.59 -1.86
CA GLU A 45 5.62 3.43 -2.69
C GLU A 45 6.73 2.70 -1.94
N GLY A 46 7.18 3.24 -0.84
CA GLY A 46 8.29 2.71 -0.04
C GLY A 46 8.38 3.35 1.34
N PRO A 47 9.18 2.76 2.24
CA PRO A 47 9.38 3.30 3.59
C PRO A 47 10.09 4.66 3.57
N GLY A 48 9.63 5.59 4.41
CA GLY A 48 10.35 6.81 4.77
C GLY A 48 11.30 6.59 5.93
N LYS A 49 11.87 7.68 6.46
CA LYS A 49 12.87 7.63 7.55
C LYS A 49 12.31 7.00 8.83
N LYS A 50 11.11 7.39 9.24
CA LYS A 50 10.49 6.84 10.48
C LYS A 50 10.11 5.38 10.33
N GLU A 51 9.62 5.00 9.16
CA GLU A 51 9.29 3.62 8.83
C GLU A 51 10.53 2.72 8.86
N ASP A 52 11.64 3.19 8.30
CA ASP A 52 12.95 2.52 8.31
C ASP A 52 13.53 2.39 9.73
N GLU A 53 13.29 3.39 10.59
CA GLU A 53 13.71 3.37 12.00
C GLU A 53 12.89 2.36 12.84
N LEU A 54 11.59 2.25 12.58
CA LEU A 54 10.65 1.49 13.40
C LEU A 54 10.26 0.13 12.82
N GLY A 55 10.59 -0.16 11.54
CA GLY A 55 10.22 -1.39 10.86
C GLY A 55 8.73 -1.52 10.57
N ARG A 56 7.97 -0.42 10.62
CA ARG A 56 6.52 -0.39 10.43
C ARG A 56 6.14 0.60 9.33
N PRO A 57 5.14 0.26 8.46
CA PRO A 57 4.72 1.15 7.38
C PRO A 57 3.89 2.31 7.91
N PHE A 58 3.97 3.47 7.26
CA PHE A 58 3.12 4.63 7.52
C PHE A 58 3.04 5.02 9.01
N VAL A 59 4.19 5.27 9.65
CA VAL A 59 4.31 5.73 11.05
C VAL A 59 4.77 7.18 11.18
N GLY A 60 5.23 7.80 10.08
CA GLY A 60 5.58 9.22 9.99
C GLY A 60 4.34 10.13 9.83
N ALA A 61 4.55 11.38 9.44
CA ALA A 61 3.47 12.37 9.27
C ALA A 61 2.40 11.95 8.26
N ALA A 62 2.81 11.35 7.13
CA ALA A 62 1.88 10.79 6.14
C ALA A 62 1.04 9.65 6.72
N GLY A 63 1.62 8.83 7.60
CA GLY A 63 0.93 7.75 8.29
C GLY A 63 -0.10 8.25 9.29
N LYS A 64 0.23 9.28 10.05
CA LYS A 64 -0.74 9.94 10.96
C LYS A 64 -1.95 10.46 10.18
N PHE A 65 -1.72 11.06 9.04
CA PHE A 65 -2.83 11.53 8.19
C PHE A 65 -3.62 10.35 7.59
N LEU A 66 -2.98 9.23 7.26
CA LEU A 66 -3.70 8.01 6.87
C LEU A 66 -4.62 7.51 8.00
N GLU A 67 -4.15 7.53 9.25
CA GLU A 67 -4.97 7.15 10.41
C GLU A 67 -6.15 8.10 10.62
N GLU A 68 -5.95 9.41 10.45
CA GLU A 68 -7.05 10.38 10.48
C GLU A 68 -8.09 10.08 9.39
N MET A 69 -7.66 9.75 8.17
CA MET A 69 -8.57 9.38 7.08
C MET A 69 -9.32 8.08 7.37
N LEU A 70 -8.65 7.06 7.92
CA LEU A 70 -9.29 5.81 8.36
C LEU A 70 -10.39 6.10 9.39
N ALA A 71 -10.12 6.98 10.37
CA ALA A 71 -11.12 7.37 11.38
C ALA A 71 -12.37 8.02 10.75
N THR A 72 -12.24 8.75 9.62
CA THR A 72 -13.40 9.36 8.92
C THR A 72 -14.38 8.33 8.36
N ILE A 73 -13.93 7.09 8.15
CA ILE A 73 -14.74 5.97 7.66
C ILE A 73 -14.94 4.88 8.73
N LYS A 74 -14.67 5.22 10.00
CA LYS A 74 -14.83 4.33 11.16
C LYS A 74 -13.99 3.05 11.09
N LEU A 75 -12.86 3.09 10.41
CA LEU A 75 -11.86 2.03 10.39
C LEU A 75 -10.67 2.39 11.27
N LYS A 76 -10.07 1.37 11.86
CA LYS A 76 -8.81 1.45 12.58
C LYS A 76 -7.69 0.82 11.76
N ARG A 77 -6.46 1.17 12.10
CA ARG A 77 -5.26 0.66 11.43
C ARG A 77 -5.13 -0.87 11.49
N ASP A 78 -5.56 -1.48 12.59
CA ASP A 78 -5.54 -2.93 12.82
C ASP A 78 -6.63 -3.72 12.05
N GLN A 79 -7.51 -3.03 11.35
CA GLN A 79 -8.58 -3.63 10.53
C GLN A 79 -8.24 -3.66 9.04
N VAL A 80 -7.11 -3.09 8.64
CA VAL A 80 -6.68 -3.00 7.25
C VAL A 80 -5.23 -3.47 7.11
N CYS A 81 -4.86 -3.95 5.93
CA CYS A 81 -3.46 -4.21 5.63
C CYS A 81 -2.81 -2.97 5.02
N ILE A 82 -1.61 -2.63 5.47
CA ILE A 82 -0.83 -1.50 4.97
C ILE A 82 0.55 -2.00 4.57
N ALA A 83 0.93 -1.77 3.32
CA ALA A 83 2.23 -2.17 2.80
C ALA A 83 2.78 -1.14 1.80
N ASN A 84 3.95 -1.41 1.26
CA ASN A 84 4.57 -0.61 0.20
C ASN A 84 5.02 -1.52 -0.96
N VAL A 85 5.22 -0.93 -2.13
CA VAL A 85 5.78 -1.60 -3.30
C VAL A 85 7.18 -2.10 -2.99
N VAL A 86 8.08 -1.24 -2.48
CA VAL A 86 9.38 -1.67 -1.98
C VAL A 86 9.39 -1.75 -0.45
N LYS A 87 10.15 -2.71 0.09
CA LYS A 87 10.17 -3.01 1.54
C LYS A 87 11.34 -2.34 2.27
N CYS A 88 12.25 -1.74 1.54
CA CYS A 88 13.42 -1.03 2.06
C CYS A 88 13.37 0.44 1.65
N ARG A 89 13.87 1.31 2.52
CA ARG A 89 13.90 2.75 2.26
C ARG A 89 14.96 3.09 1.20
N PRO A 90 14.58 3.77 0.10
CA PRO A 90 15.56 4.32 -0.83
C PRO A 90 16.40 5.45 -0.18
N PRO A 91 17.68 5.59 -0.53
CA PRO A 91 18.53 6.66 -0.02
C PRO A 91 17.90 8.04 -0.21
N GLN A 92 17.90 8.88 0.83
CA GLN A 92 17.36 10.25 0.82
C GLN A 92 15.86 10.32 0.42
N ASN A 93 15.12 9.21 0.53
CA ASN A 93 13.71 9.07 0.08
C ASN A 93 13.52 9.39 -1.41
N ARG A 94 14.51 9.08 -2.27
CA ARG A 94 14.30 9.15 -3.72
C ARG A 94 13.26 8.13 -4.17
N ASP A 95 12.73 8.31 -5.37
CA ASP A 95 11.90 7.29 -6.00
C ASP A 95 12.70 5.96 -6.14
N PRO A 96 12.09 4.79 -5.92
CA PRO A 96 12.72 3.51 -6.17
C PRO A 96 13.07 3.34 -7.66
N LEU A 97 14.24 2.77 -7.94
CA LEU A 97 14.63 2.43 -9.30
C LEU A 97 13.83 1.23 -9.84
N PRO A 98 13.65 1.11 -11.18
CA PRO A 98 12.91 0.00 -11.76
C PRO A 98 13.40 -1.39 -11.33
N GLU A 99 14.71 -1.59 -11.24
CA GLU A 99 15.33 -2.85 -10.79
C GLU A 99 15.06 -3.13 -9.31
N GLU A 100 15.00 -2.10 -8.46
CA GLU A 100 14.66 -2.23 -7.03
C GLU A 100 13.20 -2.65 -6.86
N VAL A 101 12.31 -2.05 -7.65
CA VAL A 101 10.90 -2.43 -7.68
C VAL A 101 10.74 -3.85 -8.19
N THR A 102 11.40 -4.21 -9.29
CA THR A 102 11.33 -5.57 -9.88
C THR A 102 11.79 -6.63 -8.89
N ALA A 103 12.90 -6.40 -8.19
CA ALA A 103 13.39 -7.33 -7.19
C ALA A 103 12.46 -7.46 -5.96
N CYS A 104 11.73 -6.40 -5.61
CA CYS A 104 10.86 -6.38 -4.44
C CYS A 104 9.41 -6.83 -4.75
N TRP A 105 9.00 -6.77 -6.01
CA TRP A 105 7.64 -7.04 -6.47
C TRP A 105 7.08 -8.40 -6.07
N PRO A 106 7.85 -9.52 -6.14
CA PRO A 106 7.36 -10.83 -5.72
C PRO A 106 6.85 -10.86 -4.29
N TRP A 107 7.47 -10.12 -3.36
CA TRP A 107 7.02 -10.05 -1.98
C TRP A 107 5.62 -9.46 -1.83
N LEU A 108 5.33 -8.38 -2.57
CA LEU A 108 4.02 -7.75 -2.55
C LEU A 108 2.96 -8.65 -3.19
N LEU A 109 3.28 -9.31 -4.31
CA LEU A 109 2.36 -10.27 -4.93
C LEU A 109 2.00 -11.41 -3.98
N GLU A 110 2.98 -12.00 -3.28
CA GLU A 110 2.71 -13.06 -2.31
C GLU A 110 1.86 -12.56 -1.12
N GLN A 111 2.07 -11.34 -0.65
CA GLN A 111 1.18 -10.74 0.36
C GLN A 111 -0.25 -10.65 -0.15
N ILE A 112 -0.46 -10.14 -1.37
CA ILE A 112 -1.80 -10.02 -1.96
C ILE A 112 -2.45 -11.40 -2.14
N LYS A 113 -1.70 -12.42 -2.58
CA LYS A 113 -2.19 -13.82 -2.72
C LYS A 113 -2.63 -14.43 -1.40
N ILE A 114 -1.90 -14.17 -0.32
CA ILE A 114 -2.25 -14.69 1.02
C ILE A 114 -3.47 -13.96 1.57
N ILE A 115 -3.45 -12.63 1.55
CA ILE A 115 -4.48 -11.77 2.14
C ILE A 115 -5.78 -11.84 1.34
N GLN A 116 -5.70 -11.81 0.00
CA GLN A 116 -6.84 -11.79 -0.92
C GLN A 116 -7.79 -10.63 -0.61
N PRO A 117 -7.30 -9.37 -0.58
CA PRO A 117 -8.13 -8.23 -0.25
C PRO A 117 -9.22 -8.05 -1.31
N LYS A 118 -10.42 -7.59 -0.90
CA LYS A 118 -11.49 -7.22 -1.82
C LYS A 118 -11.20 -5.92 -2.57
N LEU A 119 -10.45 -5.02 -1.92
CA LEU A 119 -10.08 -3.72 -2.47
C LEU A 119 -8.61 -3.43 -2.22
N ILE A 120 -7.88 -3.11 -3.27
CA ILE A 120 -6.51 -2.58 -3.19
C ILE A 120 -6.57 -1.06 -3.39
N VAL A 121 -6.14 -0.31 -2.38
CA VAL A 121 -6.06 1.15 -2.42
C VAL A 121 -4.62 1.56 -2.67
N THR A 122 -4.32 2.08 -3.86
CA THR A 122 -2.99 2.59 -4.20
C THR A 122 -2.83 4.02 -3.70
N LEU A 123 -1.76 4.28 -2.95
CA LEU A 123 -1.43 5.58 -2.39
C LEU A 123 -0.28 6.23 -3.17
N GLY A 124 -0.64 7.15 -4.08
CA GLY A 124 0.30 7.87 -4.92
C GLY A 124 0.52 7.24 -6.30
N ARG A 125 1.21 8.01 -7.17
CA ARG A 125 1.43 7.64 -8.57
C ARG A 125 2.28 6.38 -8.75
N HIS A 126 3.33 6.22 -7.95
CA HIS A 126 4.26 5.09 -8.09
C HIS A 126 3.61 3.75 -7.75
N SER A 127 2.83 3.72 -6.65
CA SER A 127 2.03 2.54 -6.32
C SER A 127 0.97 2.27 -7.38
N MET A 128 0.25 3.31 -7.83
CA MET A 128 -0.78 3.19 -8.87
C MET A 128 -0.21 2.62 -10.17
N GLU A 129 0.92 3.14 -10.65
CA GLU A 129 1.50 2.79 -11.94
C GLU A 129 1.88 1.30 -12.05
N ARG A 130 2.19 0.66 -10.92
CA ARG A 130 2.49 -0.79 -10.88
C ARG A 130 1.30 -1.66 -11.23
N PHE A 131 0.09 -1.22 -10.91
CA PHE A 131 -1.15 -1.96 -11.16
C PHE A 131 -1.96 -1.40 -12.33
N LEU A 132 -1.79 -0.12 -12.62
CA LEU A 132 -2.54 0.63 -13.62
C LEU A 132 -1.57 1.40 -14.55
N PRO A 133 -0.71 0.70 -15.31
CA PRO A 133 0.30 1.34 -16.14
C PRO A 133 -0.35 2.26 -17.19
N GLY A 134 0.32 3.37 -17.48
CA GLY A 134 -0.13 4.36 -18.45
C GLY A 134 -1.26 5.29 -17.97
N GLN A 135 -1.77 5.11 -16.74
CA GLN A 135 -2.77 6.01 -16.17
C GLN A 135 -2.11 7.22 -15.51
N LYS A 136 -2.77 8.37 -15.61
CA LYS A 136 -2.35 9.59 -14.89
C LYS A 136 -3.15 9.73 -13.59
N ILE A 137 -2.50 9.86 -12.45
CA ILE A 137 -3.16 9.93 -11.15
C ILE A 137 -4.19 11.06 -11.08
N SER A 138 -3.93 12.21 -11.72
CA SER A 138 -4.87 13.34 -11.80
C SER A 138 -6.19 13.02 -12.50
N GLN A 139 -6.24 11.94 -13.29
CA GLN A 139 -7.43 11.51 -14.03
C GLN A 139 -8.18 10.37 -13.35
N VAL A 140 -7.46 9.58 -12.53
CA VAL A 140 -8.01 8.35 -11.97
C VAL A 140 -8.14 8.34 -10.44
N HIS A 141 -7.62 9.35 -9.73
CA HIS A 141 -7.83 9.43 -8.29
C HIS A 141 -9.33 9.48 -7.95
N GLY A 142 -9.73 8.85 -6.87
CA GLY A 142 -11.12 8.76 -6.48
C GLY A 142 -12.00 7.88 -7.38
N ARG A 143 -11.40 7.04 -8.26
CA ARG A 143 -12.11 6.09 -9.12
C ARG A 143 -11.73 4.66 -8.81
N ALA A 144 -12.72 3.79 -8.71
CA ALA A 144 -12.53 2.35 -8.61
C ALA A 144 -12.46 1.73 -10.02
N MET A 145 -11.50 0.84 -10.23
CA MET A 145 -11.29 0.15 -11.49
C MET A 145 -11.02 -1.33 -11.26
N ARG A 146 -11.61 -2.20 -12.09
CA ARG A 146 -11.26 -3.62 -12.15
C ARG A 146 -10.18 -3.86 -13.20
N ARG A 147 -9.16 -4.63 -12.81
CA ARG A 147 -8.06 -5.02 -13.69
C ARG A 147 -7.63 -6.45 -13.41
N GLU A 148 -7.24 -7.12 -14.47
CA GLU A 148 -6.47 -8.36 -14.40
C GLU A 148 -5.01 -8.00 -14.15
N VAL A 149 -4.39 -8.60 -13.15
CA VAL A 149 -2.98 -8.43 -12.84
C VAL A 149 -2.32 -9.79 -12.80
N GLU A 150 -1.24 -9.93 -13.56
CA GLU A 150 -0.48 -11.17 -13.62
C GLU A 150 -0.06 -11.62 -12.21
N GLY A 151 -0.32 -12.87 -11.91
CA GLY A 151 0.02 -13.50 -10.63
C GLY A 151 -1.00 -13.33 -9.50
N ILE A 152 -2.00 -12.43 -9.62
CA ILE A 152 -3.04 -12.23 -8.61
C ILE A 152 -4.47 -12.21 -9.17
N GLY A 153 -4.63 -12.28 -10.51
CA GLY A 153 -5.94 -12.34 -11.16
C GLY A 153 -6.71 -11.02 -11.14
N LYS A 154 -8.03 -11.10 -11.24
CA LYS A 154 -8.92 -9.93 -11.23
C LYS A 154 -8.98 -9.28 -9.86
N GLN A 155 -8.66 -7.97 -9.82
CA GLN A 155 -8.68 -7.17 -8.60
C GLN A 155 -9.44 -5.86 -8.82
N VAL A 156 -9.98 -5.31 -7.73
CA VAL A 156 -10.52 -3.95 -7.72
C VAL A 156 -9.49 -3.02 -7.11
N PHE A 157 -9.11 -2.01 -7.88
CA PHE A 157 -8.18 -0.97 -7.46
C PHE A 157 -8.91 0.34 -7.23
N TYR A 158 -8.49 1.06 -6.20
CA TYR A 158 -8.95 2.42 -5.92
C TYR A 158 -7.73 3.32 -5.71
N THR A 159 -7.58 4.33 -6.56
CA THR A 159 -6.40 5.18 -6.55
C THR A 159 -6.63 6.45 -5.76
N LEU A 160 -5.72 6.76 -4.86
CA LEU A 160 -5.67 8.00 -4.10
C LEU A 160 -4.33 8.72 -4.30
N TYR A 161 -4.30 10.03 -4.14
CA TYR A 161 -3.03 10.72 -3.96
C TYR A 161 -2.32 10.21 -2.71
N HIS A 162 -0.98 10.30 -2.70
CA HIS A 162 -0.23 9.91 -1.51
C HIS A 162 -0.56 10.86 -0.35
N PRO A 163 -0.76 10.35 0.89
CA PRO A 163 -1.07 11.20 2.05
C PRO A 163 -0.07 12.33 2.28
N ALA A 164 1.20 12.14 1.92
CA ALA A 164 2.23 13.18 2.00
C ALA A 164 1.89 14.42 1.15
N ALA A 165 1.10 14.31 0.09
CA ALA A 165 0.68 15.46 -0.72
C ALA A 165 -0.06 16.51 0.11
N ALA A 166 -0.85 16.09 1.10
CA ALA A 166 -1.56 16.97 2.02
C ALA A 166 -0.66 17.70 3.02
N LEU A 167 0.57 17.23 3.22
CA LEU A 167 1.56 17.86 4.10
C LEU A 167 2.20 19.08 3.44
N TYR A 168 2.29 19.08 2.10
CA TYR A 168 2.88 20.16 1.31
C TYR A 168 1.84 21.12 0.72
N ASN A 169 0.60 20.64 0.55
CA ASN A 169 -0.50 21.41 -0.02
C ASN A 169 -1.80 21.12 0.74
N GLY A 170 -2.25 22.09 1.55
CA GLY A 170 -3.45 21.94 2.38
C GLY A 170 -4.73 21.67 1.58
N SER A 171 -4.86 22.17 0.33
CA SER A 171 -6.02 21.89 -0.52
C SER A 171 -6.14 20.40 -0.88
N MET A 172 -5.02 19.67 -0.94
CA MET A 172 -5.02 18.23 -1.19
C MET A 172 -5.60 17.42 -0.02
N ARG A 173 -5.61 17.99 1.18
CA ARG A 173 -6.20 17.33 2.35
C ARG A 173 -7.70 17.10 2.17
N GLU A 174 -8.43 18.10 1.70
CA GLU A 174 -9.87 17.98 1.44
C GLU A 174 -10.17 16.98 0.32
N VAL A 175 -9.38 17.03 -0.76
CA VAL A 175 -9.50 16.10 -1.89
C VAL A 175 -9.32 14.65 -1.40
N LEU A 176 -8.25 14.40 -0.63
CA LEU A 176 -7.96 13.07 -0.07
C LEU A 176 -9.07 12.57 0.86
N ILE A 177 -9.54 13.40 1.78
CA ILE A 177 -10.63 13.04 2.70
C ILE A 177 -11.92 12.74 1.92
N LYS A 178 -12.26 13.56 0.92
CA LYS A 178 -13.44 13.35 0.07
C LYS A 178 -13.38 12.02 -0.67
N ASP A 179 -12.23 11.71 -1.28
CA ASP A 179 -12.05 10.46 -1.98
C ASP A 179 -12.04 9.27 -1.01
N PHE A 180 -11.37 9.40 0.13
CA PHE A 180 -11.29 8.36 1.16
C PHE A 180 -12.68 7.94 1.68
N LYS A 181 -13.58 8.89 1.89
CA LYS A 181 -14.97 8.66 2.33
C LYS A 181 -15.82 7.83 1.36
N ARG A 182 -15.35 7.60 0.14
CA ARG A 182 -16.03 6.73 -0.84
C ARG A 182 -15.74 5.24 -0.64
N ILE A 183 -14.66 4.89 0.08
CA ILE A 183 -14.21 3.50 0.27
C ILE A 183 -15.32 2.59 0.81
N PRO A 184 -16.11 2.95 1.84
CA PRO A 184 -17.17 2.07 2.34
C PRO A 184 -18.18 1.69 1.27
N LYS A 185 -18.64 2.65 0.48
CA LYS A 185 -19.58 2.40 -0.62
C LYS A 185 -18.99 1.50 -1.71
N ILE A 186 -17.70 1.61 -1.98
CA ILE A 186 -17.00 0.74 -2.93
C ILE A 186 -16.97 -0.70 -2.42
N ILE A 187 -16.63 -0.91 -1.15
CA ILE A 187 -16.64 -2.24 -0.53
C ILE A 187 -18.03 -2.87 -0.51
N GLU A 188 -19.06 -2.10 -0.17
CA GLU A 188 -20.46 -2.57 -0.22
C GLU A 188 -20.82 -3.03 -1.63
N LYS A 189 -20.47 -2.25 -2.66
CA LYS A 189 -20.72 -2.61 -4.05
C LYS A 189 -19.96 -3.88 -4.45
N ILE A 190 -18.70 -4.03 -4.08
CA ILE A 190 -17.92 -5.26 -4.35
C ILE A 190 -18.60 -6.48 -3.72
N LYS A 191 -19.09 -6.35 -2.48
CA LYS A 191 -19.77 -7.44 -1.76
C LYS A 191 -21.11 -7.80 -2.39
N SER A 192 -21.85 -6.85 -2.97
CA SER A 192 -23.13 -7.12 -3.63
C SER A 192 -22.98 -7.74 -5.03
N GLU A 193 -21.80 -7.65 -5.63
CA GLU A 193 -21.49 -8.19 -6.97
C GLU A 193 -20.72 -9.53 -6.94
N ALA A 194 -20.37 -10.01 -5.73
CA ALA A 194 -19.65 -11.28 -5.50
C ALA A 194 -20.60 -12.44 -5.25
#